data_bff45aa5c40fb1fbca0976e21bddbd56
#
_entry.id   bff45aa5c40fb1fbca0976e21bddbd56
#
_cell.length_a   1.000
_cell.length_b   1.000
_cell.length_c   1.000
_cell.angle_alpha   90.00
_cell.angle_beta   90.00
_cell.angle_gamma   90.00
#
_symmetry.space_group_name_H-M   'P 1'
#
loop_
_entity.id
_entity.type
_entity.pdbx_description
1 polymer ?
#
loop_
_entity_poly.entity_id
_entity_poly.type
_entity_poly.pdbx_seq_one_letter_code
_entity_poly.pdbx_strand_id
1 'polypeptide(L)'
;MGTNKAIVGLPEVNLGLLPGAGGTQRLPRLVGPSQALKMMLSGTPLSAKKALEQGILDAISENSLIDDAIAFLQDKIDLSEHPKVRDKNEKLLEARGSENVLAEAKALAAKTRRGQFAPGQIIACVEAAINEDDFDVGLKKESDYFLECLINPQREAMIHIFFGERAASKIADIPKETPLMPINKAGIIGSGTMGGGIAMNLANAGIPVLILDQDEKNLERGMSCLLYTSDAADEADGV
;
A
#
# COMPACT_ATOMS: atom_id res chain seq x y z
N MET A 1 4.39 15.17 -14.45
CA MET A 1 5.49 14.41 -15.09
C MET A 1 6.39 13.79 -14.04
N GLY A 2 6.99 12.63 -14.29
CA GLY A 2 7.92 11.94 -13.40
C GLY A 2 9.03 11.24 -14.19
N THR A 3 10.10 10.82 -13.52
CA THR A 3 11.12 9.95 -14.14
C THR A 3 10.61 8.51 -14.23
N ASN A 4 11.22 7.67 -15.06
CA ASN A 4 10.89 6.24 -15.18
C ASN A 4 11.09 5.45 -13.86
N LYS A 5 11.91 5.97 -12.94
CA LYS A 5 12.17 5.40 -11.61
C LYS A 5 11.27 5.98 -10.52
N ALA A 6 10.40 6.94 -10.85
CA ALA A 6 9.50 7.52 -9.86
C ALA A 6 8.49 6.49 -9.36
N ILE A 7 8.14 6.61 -8.08
CA ILE A 7 7.06 5.88 -7.44
C ILE A 7 6.03 6.88 -6.93
N VAL A 8 4.76 6.57 -7.07
CA VAL A 8 3.64 7.44 -6.70
C VAL A 8 2.68 6.67 -5.80
N GLY A 9 2.32 7.24 -4.66
CA GLY A 9 1.41 6.57 -3.73
C GLY A 9 0.94 7.47 -2.61
N LEU A 10 -0.01 6.99 -1.83
CA LEU A 10 -0.57 7.62 -0.64
C LEU A 10 -0.44 6.61 0.53
N PRO A 11 0.74 6.53 1.19
CA PRO A 11 1.03 5.52 2.19
C PRO A 11 0.57 5.87 3.61
N GLU A 12 -0.19 6.94 3.80
CA GLU A 12 -0.57 7.50 5.10
C GLU A 12 -1.27 6.50 6.01
N VAL A 13 -2.02 5.54 5.44
CA VAL A 13 -2.67 4.45 6.18
C VAL A 13 -1.70 3.62 7.01
N ASN A 14 -0.44 3.49 6.57
CA ASN A 14 0.61 2.78 7.30
C ASN A 14 1.07 3.52 8.57
N LEU A 15 0.71 4.79 8.70
CA LEU A 15 0.96 5.62 9.87
C LEU A 15 -0.31 5.87 10.71
N GLY A 16 -1.42 5.20 10.40
CA GLY A 16 -2.70 5.42 11.06
C GLY A 16 -3.36 6.74 10.69
N LEU A 17 -3.01 7.30 9.53
CA LEU A 17 -3.55 8.55 8.98
C LEU A 17 -4.28 8.28 7.67
N LEU A 18 -5.08 9.25 7.25
CA LEU A 18 -5.61 9.33 5.90
C LEU A 18 -4.77 10.30 5.04
N PRO A 19 -4.80 10.20 3.70
CA PRO A 19 -4.17 11.15 2.82
C PRO A 19 -4.79 12.54 2.98
N GLY A 20 -3.97 13.49 3.47
CA GLY A 20 -4.36 14.89 3.65
C GLY A 20 -4.11 15.75 2.41
N ALA A 21 -4.23 17.06 2.56
CA ALA A 21 -4.00 18.06 1.51
C ALA A 21 -4.81 17.82 0.22
N GLY A 22 -6.00 17.24 0.35
CA GLY A 22 -6.90 16.95 -0.76
C GLY A 22 -6.58 15.63 -1.49
N GLY A 23 -5.77 14.76 -0.90
CA GLY A 23 -5.43 13.47 -1.51
C GLY A 23 -6.65 12.57 -1.71
N THR A 24 -7.52 12.49 -0.71
CA THR A 24 -8.77 11.70 -0.77
C THR A 24 -9.80 12.29 -1.72
N GLN A 25 -9.66 13.56 -2.08
CA GLN A 25 -10.56 14.27 -2.98
C GLN A 25 -10.05 14.28 -4.42
N ARG A 26 -8.74 14.41 -4.63
CA ARG A 26 -8.13 14.49 -5.98
C ARG A 26 -7.89 13.12 -6.62
N LEU A 27 -7.40 12.15 -5.84
CA LEU A 27 -7.07 10.84 -6.43
C LEU A 27 -8.31 10.14 -7.01
N PRO A 28 -9.49 10.11 -6.37
CA PRO A 28 -10.69 9.51 -6.96
C PRO A 28 -11.13 10.17 -8.28
N ARG A 29 -10.87 11.48 -8.42
CA ARG A 29 -11.15 12.23 -9.65
C ARG A 29 -10.23 11.85 -10.80
N LEU A 30 -9.01 11.42 -10.50
CA LEU A 30 -8.03 10.98 -11.50
C LEU A 30 -8.22 9.53 -11.92
N VAL A 31 -8.35 8.61 -10.96
CA VAL A 31 -8.30 7.16 -11.21
C VAL A 31 -9.64 6.44 -11.00
N GLY A 32 -10.66 7.16 -10.53
CA GLY A 32 -11.93 6.59 -10.08
C GLY A 32 -11.89 6.12 -8.61
N PRO A 33 -13.05 6.09 -7.93
CA PRO A 33 -13.13 5.80 -6.50
C PRO A 33 -12.62 4.40 -6.11
N SER A 34 -12.93 3.37 -6.88
CA SER A 34 -12.50 1.99 -6.60
C SER A 34 -10.97 1.87 -6.58
N GLN A 35 -10.30 2.38 -7.60
CA GLN A 35 -8.84 2.33 -7.69
C GLN A 35 -8.18 3.22 -6.64
N ALA A 36 -8.74 4.40 -6.38
CA ALA A 36 -8.27 5.30 -5.34
C ALA A 36 -8.32 4.66 -3.94
N LEU A 37 -9.44 4.00 -3.62
CA LEU A 37 -9.59 3.27 -2.36
C LEU A 37 -8.58 2.12 -2.23
N LYS A 38 -8.37 1.33 -3.29
CA LYS A 38 -7.33 0.28 -3.29
C LYS A 38 -5.95 0.84 -2.99
N MET A 39 -5.57 1.94 -3.61
CA MET A 39 -4.27 2.59 -3.38
C MET A 39 -4.14 3.13 -1.96
N MET A 40 -5.14 3.86 -1.47
CA MET A 40 -5.09 4.47 -0.14
C MET A 40 -5.18 3.44 1.00
N LEU A 41 -5.98 2.38 0.84
CA LEU A 41 -6.13 1.33 1.85
C LEU A 41 -4.92 0.38 1.88
N SER A 42 -4.28 0.11 0.74
CA SER A 42 -3.05 -0.68 0.74
C SER A 42 -1.84 0.12 1.20
N GLY A 43 -1.78 1.41 0.89
CA GLY A 43 -0.60 2.25 1.06
C GLY A 43 0.57 1.84 0.16
N THR A 44 0.32 0.99 -0.84
CA THR A 44 1.35 0.48 -1.76
C THR A 44 1.54 1.45 -2.91
N PRO A 45 2.78 1.90 -3.18
CA PRO A 45 3.04 2.82 -4.27
C PRO A 45 2.99 2.12 -5.64
N LEU A 46 2.69 2.89 -6.67
CA LEU A 46 2.73 2.48 -8.07
C LEU A 46 4.04 2.92 -8.72
N SER A 47 4.53 2.13 -9.70
CA SER A 47 5.60 2.59 -10.58
C SER A 47 5.14 3.74 -11.47
N ALA A 48 6.07 4.55 -11.98
CA ALA A 48 5.80 5.64 -12.90
C ALA A 48 4.95 5.19 -14.11
N LYS A 49 5.26 4.02 -14.68
CA LYS A 49 4.51 3.45 -15.80
C LYS A 49 3.05 3.21 -15.44
N LYS A 50 2.77 2.55 -14.32
CA LYS A 50 1.39 2.32 -13.86
C LYS A 50 0.67 3.61 -13.50
N ALA A 51 1.38 4.58 -12.92
CA ALA A 51 0.82 5.90 -12.61
C ALA A 51 0.45 6.69 -13.89
N LEU A 52 1.23 6.57 -14.97
CA LEU A 52 0.91 7.11 -16.28
C LEU A 52 -0.32 6.41 -16.90
N GLU A 53 -0.33 5.08 -16.92
CA GLU A 53 -1.45 4.28 -17.43
C GLU A 53 -2.78 4.61 -16.74
N GLN A 54 -2.73 4.96 -15.45
CA GLN A 54 -3.91 5.33 -14.66
C GLN A 54 -4.27 6.81 -14.70
N GLY A 55 -3.47 7.65 -15.38
CA GLY A 55 -3.72 9.09 -15.50
C GLY A 55 -3.36 9.88 -14.23
N ILE A 56 -2.52 9.34 -13.36
CA ILE A 56 -1.96 10.08 -12.21
C ILE A 56 -0.78 10.94 -12.66
N LEU A 57 0.01 10.44 -13.59
CA LEU A 57 1.05 11.20 -14.30
C LEU A 57 0.59 11.46 -15.72
N ASP A 58 0.90 12.65 -16.25
CA ASP A 58 0.60 13.03 -17.64
C ASP A 58 1.70 12.59 -18.60
N ALA A 59 2.95 12.46 -18.10
CA ALA A 59 4.08 12.01 -18.91
C ALA A 59 5.22 11.45 -18.04
N ILE A 60 6.10 10.67 -18.66
CA ILE A 60 7.36 10.19 -18.07
C ILE A 60 8.52 10.84 -18.84
N SER A 61 9.47 11.39 -18.10
CA SER A 61 10.72 11.92 -18.64
C SER A 61 11.68 10.79 -18.97
N GLU A 62 12.24 10.81 -20.16
CA GLU A 62 13.22 9.82 -20.62
C GLU A 62 14.68 10.31 -20.48
N ASN A 63 14.88 11.65 -20.44
CA ASN A 63 16.18 12.29 -20.40
C ASN A 63 16.35 13.15 -19.13
N SER A 64 16.29 14.45 -19.31
CA SER A 64 16.34 15.45 -18.23
C SER A 64 14.93 15.81 -17.78
N LEU A 65 14.58 15.49 -16.53
CA LEU A 65 13.25 15.81 -16.00
C LEU A 65 12.89 17.30 -16.14
N ILE A 66 13.86 18.18 -15.97
CA ILE A 66 13.63 19.62 -16.03
C ILE A 66 13.37 20.06 -17.47
N ASP A 67 14.21 19.63 -18.41
CA ASP A 67 14.09 20.04 -19.80
C ASP A 67 12.81 19.46 -20.44
N ASP A 68 12.52 18.18 -20.16
CA ASP A 68 11.30 17.53 -20.61
C ASP A 68 10.04 18.18 -20.01
N ALA A 69 10.10 18.62 -18.74
CA ALA A 69 8.99 19.33 -18.10
C ALA A 69 8.78 20.74 -18.71
N ILE A 70 9.86 21.44 -19.05
CA ILE A 70 9.78 22.74 -19.73
C ILE A 70 9.14 22.58 -21.11
N ALA A 71 9.61 21.59 -21.89
CA ALA A 71 9.04 21.30 -23.21
C ALA A 71 7.54 20.92 -23.11
N PHE A 72 7.19 20.06 -22.16
CA PHE A 72 5.78 19.69 -21.90
C PHE A 72 4.91 20.89 -21.54
N LEU A 73 5.42 21.82 -20.74
CA LEU A 73 4.70 23.05 -20.36
C LEU A 73 4.58 24.03 -21.53
N GLN A 74 5.60 24.15 -22.38
CA GLN A 74 5.54 25.00 -23.56
C GLN A 74 4.41 24.60 -24.51
N ASP A 75 4.19 23.30 -24.71
CA ASP A 75 3.07 22.79 -25.49
C ASP A 75 1.69 23.12 -24.90
N LYS A 76 1.64 23.46 -23.61
CA LYS A 76 0.42 23.72 -22.86
C LYS A 76 0.19 25.20 -22.54
N ILE A 77 1.20 26.05 -22.78
CA ILE A 77 1.15 27.46 -22.36
C ILE A 77 0.05 28.26 -23.08
N ASP A 78 -0.29 27.85 -24.31
CA ASP A 78 -1.29 28.50 -25.14
C ASP A 78 -2.73 27.99 -24.89
N LEU A 79 -2.92 27.07 -23.91
CA LEU A 79 -4.25 26.65 -23.53
C LEU A 79 -4.99 27.81 -22.87
N SER A 80 -6.17 28.16 -23.40
CA SER A 80 -7.04 29.21 -22.85
C SER A 80 -7.53 28.86 -21.43
N GLU A 81 -7.61 27.56 -21.13
CA GLU A 81 -7.98 27.05 -19.81
C GLU A 81 -7.05 25.89 -19.42
N HIS A 82 -6.55 25.95 -18.17
CA HIS A 82 -5.77 24.86 -17.59
C HIS A 82 -6.68 23.94 -16.79
N PRO A 83 -6.78 22.64 -17.15
CA PRO A 83 -7.66 21.71 -16.45
C PRO A 83 -7.22 21.54 -15.01
N LYS A 84 -8.14 21.73 -14.08
CA LYS A 84 -7.91 21.51 -12.64
C LYS A 84 -8.49 20.15 -12.24
N VAL A 85 -7.74 19.40 -11.44
CA VAL A 85 -8.20 18.08 -10.96
C VAL A 85 -9.50 18.19 -10.15
N ARG A 86 -9.68 19.29 -9.41
CA ARG A 86 -10.90 19.52 -8.62
C ARG A 86 -12.19 19.56 -9.45
N ASP A 87 -12.08 19.90 -10.74
CA ASP A 87 -13.22 20.09 -11.64
C ASP A 87 -13.55 18.80 -12.42
N LYS A 88 -12.71 17.74 -12.32
CA LYS A 88 -12.90 16.45 -12.99
C LYS A 88 -13.86 15.56 -12.18
N ASN A 89 -15.14 15.61 -12.48
CA ASN A 89 -16.15 14.87 -11.72
C ASN A 89 -16.69 13.62 -12.44
N GLU A 90 -16.29 13.36 -13.68
CA GLU A 90 -16.86 12.30 -14.54
C GLU A 90 -16.82 10.93 -13.82
N LYS A 91 -15.65 10.53 -13.33
CA LYS A 91 -15.44 9.23 -12.65
C LYS A 91 -16.16 9.13 -11.30
N LEU A 92 -16.41 10.26 -10.64
CA LEU A 92 -17.21 10.29 -9.42
C LEU A 92 -18.69 10.11 -9.73
N LEU A 93 -19.18 10.79 -10.78
CA LEU A 93 -20.57 10.68 -11.22
C LEU A 93 -20.91 9.26 -11.70
N GLU A 94 -19.99 8.60 -12.40
CA GLU A 94 -20.13 7.19 -12.78
C GLU A 94 -20.27 6.26 -11.56
N ALA A 95 -19.58 6.58 -10.46
CA ALA A 95 -19.64 5.80 -9.22
C ALA A 95 -20.83 6.17 -8.31
N ARG A 96 -21.48 7.31 -8.56
CA ARG A 96 -22.61 7.78 -7.74
C ARG A 96 -23.79 6.82 -7.85
N GLY A 97 -24.29 6.36 -6.70
CA GLY A 97 -25.35 5.36 -6.64
C GLY A 97 -24.86 3.90 -6.75
N SER A 98 -23.57 3.66 -6.91
CA SER A 98 -23.00 2.33 -6.86
C SER A 98 -22.63 1.97 -5.40
N GLU A 99 -23.46 1.16 -4.75
CA GLU A 99 -23.18 0.66 -3.40
C GLU A 99 -21.96 -0.28 -3.37
N ASN A 100 -21.62 -0.89 -4.49
CA ASN A 100 -20.55 -1.90 -4.58
C ASN A 100 -19.17 -1.34 -4.25
N VAL A 101 -18.82 -0.13 -4.71
CA VAL A 101 -17.48 0.45 -4.53
C VAL A 101 -17.12 0.61 -3.05
N LEU A 102 -18.05 1.13 -2.26
CA LEU A 102 -17.84 1.34 -0.82
C LEU A 102 -17.90 0.03 -0.05
N ALA A 103 -18.78 -0.91 -0.45
CA ALA A 103 -18.89 -2.23 0.16
C ALA A 103 -17.61 -3.06 -0.06
N GLU A 104 -17.06 -3.07 -1.27
CA GLU A 104 -15.78 -3.72 -1.59
C GLU A 104 -14.62 -3.11 -0.78
N ALA A 105 -14.58 -1.78 -0.67
CA ALA A 105 -13.55 -1.11 0.13
C ALA A 105 -13.65 -1.46 1.63
N LYS A 106 -14.85 -1.52 2.18
CA LYS A 106 -15.08 -1.95 3.57
C LYS A 106 -14.66 -3.40 3.78
N ALA A 107 -14.98 -4.30 2.85
CA ALA A 107 -14.55 -5.69 2.89
C ALA A 107 -13.01 -5.83 2.81
N LEU A 108 -12.38 -5.08 1.90
CA LEU A 108 -10.92 -5.03 1.79
C LEU A 108 -10.27 -4.53 3.08
N ALA A 109 -10.77 -3.44 3.66
CA ALA A 109 -10.26 -2.90 4.92
C ALA A 109 -10.44 -3.90 6.08
N ALA A 110 -11.59 -4.58 6.16
CA ALA A 110 -11.84 -5.61 7.18
C ALA A 110 -10.89 -6.80 7.06
N LYS A 111 -10.51 -7.19 5.83
CA LYS A 111 -9.57 -8.29 5.56
C LYS A 111 -8.11 -7.88 5.86
N THR A 112 -7.68 -6.70 5.38
CA THR A 112 -6.25 -6.32 5.35
C THR A 112 -5.83 -5.35 6.45
N ARG A 113 -6.78 -4.61 7.05
CA ARG A 113 -6.55 -3.54 8.03
C ARG A 113 -7.43 -3.68 9.26
N ARG A 114 -7.72 -4.92 9.66
CA ARG A 114 -8.65 -5.23 10.74
C ARG A 114 -8.31 -4.45 12.02
N GLY A 115 -9.32 -3.75 12.58
CA GLY A 115 -9.21 -2.99 13.82
C GLY A 115 -8.47 -1.65 13.71
N GLN A 116 -8.00 -1.26 12.50
CA GLN A 116 -7.42 0.05 12.28
C GLN A 116 -8.51 1.11 12.09
N PHE A 117 -8.28 2.31 12.62
CA PHE A 117 -9.23 3.44 12.56
C PHE A 117 -9.20 4.16 11.22
N ALA A 118 -7.99 4.52 10.73
CA ALA A 118 -7.81 5.33 9.53
C ALA A 118 -8.48 4.79 8.25
N PRO A 119 -8.54 3.45 7.98
CA PRO A 119 -9.24 2.93 6.81
C PRO A 119 -10.71 3.32 6.73
N GLY A 120 -11.42 3.36 7.86
CA GLY A 120 -12.81 3.84 7.91
C GLY A 120 -12.94 5.30 7.49
N GLN A 121 -12.03 6.14 7.94
CA GLN A 121 -12.01 7.57 7.62
C GLN A 121 -11.61 7.82 6.15
N ILE A 122 -10.70 7.01 5.59
CA ILE A 122 -10.38 7.05 4.15
C ILE A 122 -11.64 6.76 3.31
N ILE A 123 -12.38 5.71 3.67
CA ILE A 123 -13.62 5.35 2.96
C ILE A 123 -14.64 6.46 3.06
N ALA A 124 -14.85 7.06 4.24
CA ALA A 124 -15.78 8.18 4.45
C ALA A 124 -15.38 9.43 3.64
N CYS A 125 -14.08 9.72 3.51
CA CYS A 125 -13.60 10.83 2.67
C CYS A 125 -13.91 10.58 1.18
N VAL A 126 -13.72 9.36 0.68
CA VAL A 126 -14.01 9.04 -0.73
C VAL A 126 -15.52 8.99 -0.96
N GLU A 127 -16.31 8.52 0.01
CA GLU A 127 -17.76 8.61 -0.04
C GLU A 127 -18.23 10.08 -0.13
N ALA A 128 -17.59 10.98 0.63
CA ALA A 128 -17.84 12.41 0.50
C ALA A 128 -17.49 12.93 -0.89
N ALA A 129 -16.33 12.52 -1.46
CA ALA A 129 -15.96 12.91 -2.82
C ALA A 129 -16.97 12.47 -3.89
N ILE A 130 -17.62 11.29 -3.70
CA ILE A 130 -18.65 10.77 -4.62
C ILE A 130 -19.95 11.56 -4.49
N ASN A 131 -20.37 11.89 -3.27
CA ASN A 131 -21.72 12.39 -2.97
C ASN A 131 -21.82 13.91 -2.93
N GLU A 132 -20.72 14.62 -2.64
CA GLU A 132 -20.70 16.08 -2.58
C GLU A 132 -20.34 16.66 -3.95
N ASP A 133 -21.16 17.61 -4.41
CA ASP A 133 -20.88 18.32 -5.67
C ASP A 133 -19.78 19.39 -5.51
N ASP A 134 -19.69 19.96 -4.31
CA ASP A 134 -18.66 20.95 -3.99
C ASP A 134 -17.39 20.29 -3.46
N PHE A 135 -16.30 20.50 -4.19
CA PHE A 135 -14.97 20.01 -3.82
C PHE A 135 -14.52 20.52 -2.43
N ASP A 136 -14.84 21.76 -2.07
CA ASP A 136 -14.38 22.37 -0.82
C ASP A 136 -15.14 21.80 0.39
N VAL A 137 -16.38 21.33 0.21
CA VAL A 137 -17.12 20.56 1.23
C VAL A 137 -16.44 19.21 1.47
N GLY A 138 -16.06 18.51 0.40
CA GLY A 138 -15.29 17.26 0.51
C GLY A 138 -13.93 17.47 1.19
N LEU A 139 -13.24 18.55 0.86
CA LEU A 139 -11.95 18.90 1.46
C LEU A 139 -12.09 19.24 2.96
N LYS A 140 -13.17 19.90 3.35
CA LYS A 140 -13.47 20.18 4.75
C LYS A 140 -13.70 18.88 5.53
N LYS A 141 -14.46 17.94 4.99
CA LYS A 141 -14.67 16.61 5.60
C LYS A 141 -13.37 15.83 5.73
N GLU A 142 -12.49 15.87 4.68
CA GLU A 142 -11.15 15.29 4.75
C GLU A 142 -10.36 15.86 5.93
N SER A 143 -10.38 17.19 6.10
CA SER A 143 -9.67 17.86 7.20
C SER A 143 -10.19 17.42 8.57
N ASP A 144 -11.51 17.34 8.73
CA ASP A 144 -12.12 16.92 9.98
C ASP A 144 -11.76 15.48 10.34
N TYR A 145 -11.89 14.55 9.41
CA TYR A 145 -11.48 13.15 9.58
C TYR A 145 -9.97 12.97 9.77
N PHE A 146 -9.15 13.83 9.13
CA PHE A 146 -7.71 13.83 9.35
C PHE A 146 -7.38 14.19 10.80
N LEU A 147 -8.05 15.18 11.37
CA LEU A 147 -7.87 15.56 12.78
C LEU A 147 -8.27 14.42 13.73
N GLU A 148 -9.35 13.68 13.42
CA GLU A 148 -9.70 12.49 14.19
C GLU A 148 -8.62 11.42 14.15
N CYS A 149 -8.03 11.15 12.98
CA CYS A 149 -6.89 10.25 12.86
C CYS A 149 -5.68 10.77 13.63
N LEU A 150 -5.43 12.08 13.59
CA LEU A 150 -4.27 12.71 14.21
C LEU A 150 -4.25 12.56 15.74
N ILE A 151 -5.42 12.62 16.38
CA ILE A 151 -5.56 12.47 17.84
C ILE A 151 -5.80 11.02 18.27
N ASN A 152 -5.99 10.10 17.34
CA ASN A 152 -6.23 8.70 17.64
C ASN A 152 -4.94 8.02 18.15
N PRO A 153 -4.97 7.28 19.28
CA PRO A 153 -3.77 6.64 19.84
C PRO A 153 -3.15 5.60 18.90
N GLN A 154 -3.89 5.02 17.96
CA GLN A 154 -3.33 4.09 16.97
C GLN A 154 -2.27 4.76 16.09
N ARG A 155 -2.43 6.05 15.76
CA ARG A 155 -1.42 6.79 14.99
C ARG A 155 -0.06 6.79 15.72
N GLU A 156 -0.06 7.09 17.00
CA GLU A 156 1.16 7.11 17.81
C GLU A 156 1.85 5.73 17.82
N ALA A 157 1.07 4.68 18.04
CA ALA A 157 1.57 3.31 18.03
C ALA A 157 2.13 2.91 16.65
N MET A 158 1.44 3.24 15.56
CA MET A 158 1.87 2.91 14.20
C MET A 158 3.12 3.70 13.80
N ILE A 159 3.22 4.97 14.18
CA ILE A 159 4.43 5.78 13.98
C ILE A 159 5.60 5.19 14.77
N HIS A 160 5.37 4.78 16.03
CA HIS A 160 6.41 4.14 16.85
C HIS A 160 6.95 2.87 16.17
N ILE A 161 6.08 1.98 15.70
CA ILE A 161 6.47 0.77 14.98
C ILE A 161 7.24 1.12 13.70
N PHE A 162 6.75 2.06 12.90
CA PHE A 162 7.40 2.49 11.66
C PHE A 162 8.85 2.97 11.88
N PHE A 163 9.09 3.75 12.91
CA PHE A 163 10.46 4.17 13.25
C PHE A 163 11.26 3.07 13.92
N GLY A 164 10.61 2.22 14.74
CA GLY A 164 11.22 1.07 15.38
C GLY A 164 11.80 0.08 14.37
N GLU A 165 11.04 -0.29 13.34
CA GLU A 165 11.49 -1.16 12.24
C GLU A 165 12.70 -0.57 11.49
N ARG A 166 12.66 0.74 11.21
CA ARG A 166 13.77 1.45 10.57
C ARG A 166 15.01 1.55 11.46
N ALA A 167 14.81 1.70 12.77
CA ALA A 167 15.92 1.72 13.72
C ALA A 167 16.53 0.33 13.89
N ALA A 168 15.69 -0.73 13.97
CA ALA A 168 16.14 -2.10 14.12
C ALA A 168 16.96 -2.60 12.93
N SER A 169 16.73 -2.05 11.73
CA SER A 169 17.53 -2.37 10.54
C SER A 169 18.92 -1.72 10.51
N LYS A 170 19.22 -0.84 11.49
CA LYS A 170 20.52 -0.15 11.60
C LYS A 170 21.28 -0.69 12.80
N ILE A 171 22.37 -1.35 12.57
CA ILE A 171 23.28 -1.82 13.62
C ILE A 171 24.40 -0.78 13.73
N ALA A 172 24.48 -0.10 14.90
CA ALA A 172 25.36 1.05 15.09
C ALA A 172 26.85 0.72 14.84
N ASP A 173 27.25 -0.49 15.19
CA ASP A 173 28.66 -0.94 15.15
C ASP A 173 29.03 -1.59 13.79
N ILE A 174 28.10 -1.71 12.85
CA ILE A 174 28.32 -2.35 11.57
C ILE A 174 28.15 -1.32 10.45
N PRO A 175 29.23 -0.97 9.72
CA PRO A 175 29.15 -0.13 8.54
C PRO A 175 28.21 -0.71 7.48
N LYS A 176 27.52 0.14 6.74
CA LYS A 176 26.58 -0.29 5.68
C LYS A 176 27.25 -1.12 4.58
N GLU A 177 28.52 -0.89 4.35
CA GLU A 177 29.36 -1.53 3.35
C GLU A 177 29.91 -2.89 3.82
N THR A 178 29.60 -3.31 5.04
CA THR A 178 30.05 -4.61 5.57
C THR A 178 29.51 -5.73 4.67
N PRO A 179 30.38 -6.58 4.10
CA PRO A 179 29.94 -7.67 3.25
C PRO A 179 29.04 -8.64 4.02
N LEU A 180 27.90 -8.97 3.44
CA LEU A 180 27.00 -9.97 3.99
C LEU A 180 27.55 -11.37 3.71
N MET A 181 27.54 -12.26 4.71
CA MET A 181 27.82 -13.67 4.47
C MET A 181 26.63 -14.32 3.77
N PRO A 182 26.87 -15.07 2.67
CA PRO A 182 25.80 -15.78 2.00
C PRO A 182 25.26 -16.90 2.90
N ILE A 183 23.95 -16.95 3.09
CA ILE A 183 23.27 -18.04 3.79
C ILE A 183 22.79 -19.03 2.75
N ASN A 184 23.54 -20.10 2.56
CA ASN A 184 23.27 -21.10 1.51
C ASN A 184 22.36 -22.24 2.00
N LYS A 185 22.22 -22.43 3.31
CA LYS A 185 21.43 -23.47 3.93
C LYS A 185 21.16 -23.14 5.39
N ALA A 186 19.98 -23.52 5.88
CA ALA A 186 19.60 -23.41 7.29
C ALA A 186 19.26 -24.78 7.88
N GLY A 187 19.58 -24.99 9.15
CA GLY A 187 19.18 -26.17 9.92
C GLY A 187 18.20 -25.78 11.01
N ILE A 188 17.12 -26.54 11.19
CA ILE A 188 16.12 -26.35 12.24
C ILE A 188 16.06 -27.63 13.06
N ILE A 189 16.15 -27.48 14.37
CA ILE A 189 15.97 -28.57 15.33
C ILE A 189 14.59 -28.44 15.97
N GLY A 190 13.74 -29.44 15.72
CA GLY A 190 12.34 -29.48 16.12
C GLY A 190 11.39 -29.11 15.00
N SER A 191 10.52 -30.06 14.63
CA SER A 191 9.51 -29.92 13.55
C SER A 191 8.14 -29.49 14.06
N GLY A 192 8.03 -29.05 15.32
CA GLY A 192 6.78 -28.54 15.89
C GLY A 192 6.31 -27.23 15.24
N THR A 193 5.21 -26.66 15.75
CA THR A 193 4.57 -25.45 15.18
C THR A 193 5.54 -24.30 14.93
N MET A 194 6.46 -24.02 15.88
CA MET A 194 7.43 -22.94 15.70
C MET A 194 8.53 -23.30 14.69
N GLY A 195 9.11 -24.51 14.80
CA GLY A 195 10.15 -24.95 13.86
C GLY A 195 9.62 -25.03 12.43
N GLY A 196 8.41 -25.51 12.25
CA GLY A 196 7.70 -25.52 10.97
C GLY A 196 7.52 -24.10 10.41
N GLY A 197 7.01 -23.17 11.21
CA GLY A 197 6.84 -21.77 10.79
C GLY A 197 8.15 -21.08 10.39
N ILE A 198 9.23 -21.33 11.13
CA ILE A 198 10.57 -20.81 10.78
C ILE A 198 11.07 -21.44 9.47
N ALA A 199 10.88 -22.76 9.31
CA ALA A 199 11.26 -23.46 8.08
C ALA A 199 10.56 -22.87 6.84
N MET A 200 9.25 -22.62 6.92
CA MET A 200 8.49 -21.98 5.85
C MET A 200 9.02 -20.59 5.51
N ASN A 201 9.28 -19.76 6.51
CA ASN A 201 9.82 -18.42 6.24
C ASN A 201 11.17 -18.45 5.52
N LEU A 202 12.06 -19.36 5.92
CA LEU A 202 13.34 -19.53 5.26
C LEU A 202 13.21 -20.10 3.84
N ALA A 203 12.32 -21.08 3.64
CA ALA A 203 12.02 -21.63 2.33
C ALA A 203 11.44 -20.58 1.38
N ASN A 204 10.49 -19.77 1.86
CA ASN A 204 9.92 -18.64 1.09
C ASN A 204 10.96 -17.57 0.73
N ALA A 205 12.01 -17.43 1.55
CA ALA A 205 13.18 -16.59 1.23
C ALA A 205 14.18 -17.27 0.26
N GLY A 206 13.87 -18.44 -0.26
CA GLY A 206 14.74 -19.20 -1.18
C GLY A 206 15.92 -19.89 -0.51
N ILE A 207 15.91 -20.04 0.83
CA ILE A 207 16.98 -20.68 1.57
C ILE A 207 16.64 -22.16 1.79
N PRO A 208 17.43 -23.14 1.29
CA PRO A 208 17.24 -24.55 1.58
C PRO A 208 17.27 -24.85 3.07
N VAL A 209 16.29 -25.61 3.56
CA VAL A 209 16.14 -25.90 4.98
C VAL A 209 16.26 -27.40 5.25
N LEU A 210 17.05 -27.76 6.25
CA LEU A 210 17.06 -29.09 6.85
C LEU A 210 16.31 -29.05 8.18
N ILE A 211 15.40 -29.99 8.39
CA ILE A 211 14.68 -30.14 9.65
C ILE A 211 15.10 -31.45 10.31
N LEU A 212 15.44 -31.37 11.58
CA LEU A 212 15.77 -32.50 12.44
C LEU A 212 14.77 -32.55 13.59
N ASP A 213 14.30 -33.75 13.95
CA ASP A 213 13.50 -33.96 15.16
C ASP A 213 14.03 -35.16 15.94
N GLN A 214 13.53 -35.37 17.17
CA GLN A 214 13.95 -36.43 18.05
C GLN A 214 13.66 -37.83 17.50
N ASP A 215 12.55 -37.96 16.76
CA ASP A 215 12.13 -39.19 16.14
C ASP A 215 11.43 -38.95 14.79
N GLU A 216 11.38 -39.99 13.96
CA GLU A 216 10.81 -39.95 12.61
C GLU A 216 9.32 -39.59 12.63
N LYS A 217 8.56 -40.10 13.60
CA LYS A 217 7.12 -39.83 13.71
C LYS A 217 6.80 -38.35 13.98
N ASN A 218 7.61 -37.68 14.81
CA ASN A 218 7.47 -36.25 15.03
C ASN A 218 7.84 -35.45 13.78
N LEU A 219 8.89 -35.86 13.08
CA LEU A 219 9.30 -35.24 11.85
C LEU A 219 8.23 -35.36 10.75
N GLU A 220 7.68 -36.56 10.54
CA GLU A 220 6.60 -36.81 9.58
C GLU A 220 5.35 -35.95 9.89
N ARG A 221 4.95 -35.88 11.17
CA ARG A 221 3.83 -35.05 11.59
C ARG A 221 4.09 -33.55 11.31
N GLY A 222 5.27 -33.08 11.59
CA GLY A 222 5.68 -31.70 11.33
C GLY A 222 5.67 -31.37 9.84
N MET A 223 6.23 -32.27 9.02
CA MET A 223 6.25 -32.14 7.57
C MET A 223 4.86 -32.16 6.96
N SER A 224 3.97 -33.07 7.41
CA SER A 224 2.57 -33.13 6.95
C SER A 224 1.82 -31.82 7.26
N CYS A 225 2.06 -31.22 8.42
CA CYS A 225 1.47 -29.94 8.80
C CYS A 225 1.94 -28.79 7.89
N LEU A 226 3.22 -28.78 7.52
CA LEU A 226 3.80 -27.79 6.62
C LEU A 226 3.20 -27.87 5.20
N LEU A 227 3.11 -29.07 4.65
CA LEU A 227 2.54 -29.29 3.32
C LEU A 227 1.07 -28.91 3.26
N TYR A 228 0.28 -29.31 4.26
CA TYR A 228 -1.14 -28.92 4.33
C TYR A 228 -1.35 -27.40 4.41
N THR A 229 -0.47 -26.68 5.13
CA THR A 229 -0.58 -25.23 5.25
C THR A 229 -0.20 -24.51 3.94
N SER A 230 0.75 -25.06 3.18
CA SER A 230 1.15 -24.58 1.85
C SER A 230 0.02 -24.77 0.83
N ASP A 231 -0.57 -25.97 0.75
CA ASP A 231 -1.65 -26.29 -0.18
C ASP A 231 -2.91 -25.45 0.10
N ALA A 232 -3.24 -25.22 1.39
CA ALA A 232 -4.36 -24.36 1.78
C ALA A 232 -4.15 -22.88 1.44
N ALA A 233 -2.90 -22.41 1.34
CA ALA A 233 -2.58 -21.05 0.90
C ALA A 233 -2.75 -20.91 -0.62
N ASP A 234 -2.32 -21.89 -1.39
CA ASP A 234 -2.44 -21.90 -2.86
C ASP A 234 -3.91 -22.01 -3.31
N GLU A 235 -4.76 -22.76 -2.58
CA GLU A 235 -6.21 -22.82 -2.85
C GLU A 235 -6.93 -21.50 -2.52
N ALA A 236 -6.45 -20.71 -1.56
CA ALA A 236 -7.06 -19.43 -1.20
C ALA A 236 -6.76 -18.29 -2.18
N ASP A 237 -5.68 -18.39 -2.97
CA ASP A 237 -5.29 -17.42 -3.99
C ASP A 237 -5.87 -17.73 -5.39
N GLY A 238 -6.60 -18.84 -5.52
CA GLY A 238 -7.19 -19.35 -6.77
C GLY A 238 -8.66 -18.98 -7.01
N VAL A 239 -9.24 -17.99 -6.28
CA VAL A 239 -10.63 -17.52 -6.48
C VAL A 239 -10.68 -16.05 -6.82
#